data_200ae038e2b7127353ebdc5fcdcd2713
#
_entry.id   200ae038e2b7127353ebdc5fcdcd2713
#
_cell.length_a   1.000
_cell.length_b   1.000
_cell.length_c   1.000
_cell.angle_alpha   90.00
_cell.angle_beta   90.00
_cell.angle_gamma   90.00
#
_symmetry.space_group_name_H-M   'P 1'
#
loop_
_entity.id
_entity.type
_entity.pdbx_description
1 polymer ?
#
loop_
_entity_poly.entity_id
_entity_poly.type
_entity_poly.pdbx_seq_one_letter_code
_entity_poly.pdbx_strand_id
1 'polypeptide(L)'
;SSTGLPPGIVEKIAYSLMDERQIKEFEDTMECNLAVSIKGVGRYRVNVFRQRGEVSMVIRTIKSTIPKLDELNMPPHLYDLIMEKRGLILVVGATGSGKSTTMASMIDYRNSSTTGHILTVEDPIEYVHKHKMSVVNQREIGIDTLGYAPALKNALREAPDLILIGEINDAETMEAAVSFAETGHLCMATLHANNSDQAMERVLNFFPSDMHNNVLMNLALNLRAVISQRLVIDVNGKRRPAPADRMPPDLPRGILVPVVPHLRAGHDA
;
A
#
# COMPACT_ATOMS: atom_id res chain seq x y z
N SER A 1 -9.06 -13.21 29.75
CA SER A 1 -9.48 -12.87 31.13
C SER A 1 -10.69 -11.97 31.06
N SER A 2 -11.76 -12.34 31.76
CA SER A 2 -13.06 -11.65 31.78
C SER A 2 -13.15 -10.57 32.87
N THR A 3 -12.06 -10.15 33.44
CA THR A 3 -12.03 -9.03 34.40
C THR A 3 -12.04 -7.73 33.63
N GLY A 4 -13.15 -7.01 33.67
CA GLY A 4 -13.26 -5.66 33.11
C GLY A 4 -12.23 -4.73 33.75
N LEU A 5 -11.77 -3.75 32.99
CA LEU A 5 -10.90 -2.69 33.50
C LEU A 5 -11.68 -1.82 34.47
N PRO A 6 -11.09 -1.32 35.57
CA PRO A 6 -11.73 -0.36 36.47
C PRO A 6 -12.20 0.90 35.70
N PRO A 7 -13.30 1.54 36.13
CA PRO A 7 -13.77 2.79 35.53
C PRO A 7 -12.66 3.85 35.50
N GLY A 8 -12.57 4.61 34.40
CA GLY A 8 -11.59 5.68 34.20
C GLY A 8 -10.15 5.24 33.86
N ILE A 9 -9.83 3.94 33.92
CA ILE A 9 -8.47 3.47 33.61
C ILE A 9 -8.14 3.63 32.12
N VAL A 10 -9.13 3.41 31.23
CA VAL A 10 -8.96 3.55 29.78
C VAL A 10 -8.62 4.99 29.42
N GLU A 11 -9.33 5.95 30.03
CA GLU A 11 -9.06 7.37 29.87
C GLU A 11 -7.63 7.74 30.30
N LYS A 12 -7.20 7.29 31.49
CA LYS A 12 -5.83 7.54 31.97
C LYS A 12 -4.78 6.97 31.01
N ILE A 13 -4.99 5.75 30.49
CA ILE A 13 -4.07 5.14 29.54
C ILE A 13 -4.07 5.95 28.25
N ALA A 14 -5.23 6.31 27.68
CA ALA A 14 -5.34 7.09 26.45
C ALA A 14 -4.57 8.42 26.54
N TYR A 15 -4.81 9.18 27.62
CA TYR A 15 -4.13 10.46 27.85
C TYR A 15 -2.61 10.27 28.07
N SER A 16 -2.17 9.15 28.65
CA SER A 16 -0.72 8.88 28.83
C SER A 16 0.01 8.52 27.53
N LEU A 17 -0.73 8.15 26.47
CA LEU A 17 -0.18 7.82 25.15
C LEU A 17 -0.12 9.00 24.20
N MET A 18 -0.88 10.06 24.46
CA MET A 18 -1.01 11.24 23.64
C MET A 18 -0.03 12.34 24.08
N ASP A 19 0.53 13.06 23.12
CA ASP A 19 1.24 14.32 23.36
C ASP A 19 0.24 15.50 23.53
N GLU A 20 0.73 16.70 23.88
CA GLU A 20 -0.10 17.88 24.12
C GLU A 20 -0.95 18.28 22.90
N ARG A 21 -0.40 18.15 21.68
CA ARG A 21 -1.11 18.44 20.43
C ARG A 21 -2.26 17.42 20.21
N GLN A 22 -1.97 16.14 20.43
CA GLN A 22 -2.93 15.05 20.27
C GLN A 22 -4.05 15.12 21.34
N ILE A 23 -3.71 15.52 22.57
CA ILE A 23 -4.70 15.76 23.61
C ILE A 23 -5.66 16.88 23.19
N LYS A 24 -5.12 17.99 22.69
CA LYS A 24 -5.93 19.11 22.21
C LYS A 24 -6.82 18.69 21.04
N GLU A 25 -6.27 17.97 20.05
CA GLU A 25 -7.03 17.43 18.92
C GLU A 25 -8.18 16.55 19.40
N PHE A 26 -7.89 15.64 20.35
CA PHE A 26 -8.89 14.75 20.91
C PHE A 26 -9.99 15.49 21.71
N GLU A 27 -9.64 16.51 22.45
CA GLU A 27 -10.62 17.33 23.18
C GLU A 27 -11.51 18.16 22.25
N ASP A 28 -10.96 18.65 21.13
CA ASP A 28 -11.68 19.44 20.14
C ASP A 28 -12.56 18.56 19.21
N THR A 29 -12.06 17.37 18.80
CA THR A 29 -12.70 16.54 17.78
C THR A 29 -13.36 15.27 18.31
N MET A 30 -13.09 14.89 19.57
CA MET A 30 -13.51 13.64 20.23
C MET A 30 -12.88 12.36 19.63
N GLU A 31 -11.90 12.51 18.73
CA GLU A 31 -11.17 11.42 18.09
C GLU A 31 -9.69 11.78 17.94
N CYS A 32 -8.81 10.80 18.08
CA CYS A 32 -7.37 10.95 17.82
C CYS A 32 -6.77 9.64 17.32
N ASN A 33 -5.96 9.72 16.28
CA ASN A 33 -5.16 8.61 15.77
C ASN A 33 -3.69 8.84 16.11
N LEU A 34 -3.04 7.82 16.66
CA LEU A 34 -1.63 7.89 16.99
C LEU A 34 -0.93 6.55 16.79
N ALA A 35 0.39 6.59 16.63
CA ALA A 35 1.24 5.41 16.58
C ALA A 35 2.12 5.35 17.83
N VAL A 36 2.19 4.18 18.44
CA VAL A 36 3.03 3.92 19.60
C VAL A 36 4.07 2.87 19.23
N SER A 37 5.34 3.19 19.44
CA SER A 37 6.44 2.24 19.25
C SER A 37 7.07 1.89 20.59
N ILE A 38 7.07 0.60 20.94
CA ILE A 38 7.67 0.10 22.18
C ILE A 38 8.88 -0.73 21.79
N LYS A 39 10.06 -0.27 22.18
CA LYS A 39 11.34 -0.92 21.86
C LYS A 39 11.33 -2.38 22.35
N GLY A 40 11.63 -3.30 21.44
CA GLY A 40 11.67 -4.74 21.74
C GLY A 40 10.30 -5.44 21.78
N VAL A 41 9.17 -4.70 21.67
CA VAL A 41 7.83 -5.26 21.72
C VAL A 41 7.14 -5.12 20.35
N GLY A 42 7.05 -3.90 19.79
CA GLY A 42 6.43 -3.67 18.50
C GLY A 42 5.94 -2.24 18.30
N ARG A 43 5.31 -2.04 17.15
CA ARG A 43 4.60 -0.80 16.80
C ARG A 43 3.10 -1.05 16.78
N TYR A 44 2.34 -0.11 17.30
CA TYR A 44 0.90 -0.18 17.45
C TYR A 44 0.25 1.07 16.89
N ARG A 45 -0.86 0.91 16.21
CA ARG A 45 -1.78 2.00 15.88
C ARG A 45 -2.86 2.05 16.95
N VAL A 46 -3.10 3.23 17.49
CA VAL A 46 -4.11 3.47 18.51
C VAL A 46 -5.09 4.50 17.96
N ASN A 47 -6.37 4.15 17.97
CA ASN A 47 -7.46 5.08 17.73
C ASN A 47 -8.15 5.32 19.07
N VAL A 48 -8.15 6.57 19.53
CA VAL A 48 -8.84 7.02 20.75
C VAL A 48 -10.09 7.77 20.33
N PHE A 49 -11.21 7.47 20.96
CA PHE A 49 -12.50 8.09 20.63
C PHE A 49 -13.42 8.16 21.85
N ARG A 50 -14.45 9.02 21.80
CA ARG A 50 -15.49 9.05 22.82
C ARG A 50 -16.67 8.15 22.44
N GLN A 51 -17.16 7.39 23.43
CA GLN A 51 -18.33 6.53 23.31
C GLN A 51 -19.19 6.70 24.56
N ARG A 52 -20.45 7.11 24.39
CA ARG A 52 -21.41 7.31 25.51
C ARG A 52 -20.88 8.24 26.63
N GLY A 53 -20.10 9.25 26.23
CA GLY A 53 -19.48 10.19 27.18
C GLY A 53 -18.15 9.72 27.77
N GLU A 54 -17.76 8.45 27.59
CA GLU A 54 -16.52 7.87 28.09
C GLU A 54 -15.45 7.74 27.00
N VAL A 55 -14.18 7.74 27.41
CA VAL A 55 -13.04 7.52 26.50
C VAL A 55 -12.88 6.03 26.24
N SER A 56 -12.76 5.68 24.96
CA SER A 56 -12.47 4.35 24.49
C SER A 56 -11.29 4.35 23.53
N MET A 57 -10.63 3.20 23.35
CA MET A 57 -9.55 3.07 22.38
C MET A 57 -9.52 1.68 21.73
N VAL A 58 -9.05 1.66 20.50
CA VAL A 58 -8.73 0.44 19.74
C VAL A 58 -7.24 0.42 19.45
N ILE A 59 -6.56 -0.66 19.83
CA ILE A 59 -5.13 -0.85 19.58
C ILE A 59 -4.96 -1.97 18.59
N ARG A 60 -4.25 -1.67 17.47
CA ARG A 60 -3.89 -2.65 16.43
C ARG A 60 -2.38 -2.80 16.34
N THR A 61 -1.91 -4.03 16.36
CA THR A 61 -0.48 -4.34 16.15
C THR A 61 -0.12 -4.16 14.68
N ILE A 62 0.93 -3.41 14.41
CA ILE A 62 1.52 -3.29 13.08
C ILE A 62 2.53 -4.44 12.92
N LYS A 63 2.40 -5.19 11.84
CA LYS A 63 3.21 -6.39 11.60
C LYS A 63 4.65 -6.01 11.29
N SER A 64 5.60 -6.66 11.94
CA SER A 64 7.04 -6.52 11.69
C SER A 64 7.65 -7.72 10.96
N THR A 65 6.92 -8.83 10.89
CA THR A 65 7.33 -10.03 10.14
C THR A 65 6.67 -9.99 8.77
N ILE A 66 7.48 -9.85 7.73
CA ILE A 66 7.03 -9.81 6.34
C ILE A 66 7.28 -11.21 5.75
N PRO A 67 6.24 -11.89 5.23
CA PRO A 67 6.42 -13.19 4.59
C PRO A 67 7.20 -13.03 3.27
N LYS A 68 7.95 -14.06 2.88
CA LYS A 68 8.59 -14.10 1.56
C LYS A 68 7.56 -14.38 0.47
N LEU A 69 7.84 -13.93 -0.76
CA LEU A 69 6.94 -14.18 -1.91
C LEU A 69 6.71 -15.69 -2.15
N ASP A 70 7.73 -16.53 -1.93
CA ASP A 70 7.59 -17.99 -2.05
C ASP A 70 6.61 -18.58 -1.02
N GLU A 71 6.61 -18.02 0.20
CA GLU A 71 5.68 -18.45 1.27
C GLU A 71 4.22 -18.09 0.94
N LEU A 72 4.04 -17.06 0.10
CA LEU A 72 2.73 -16.61 -0.38
C LEU A 72 2.25 -17.39 -1.61
N ASN A 73 3.08 -18.27 -2.19
CA ASN A 73 2.80 -18.95 -3.47
C ASN A 73 2.45 -17.99 -4.61
N MET A 74 3.15 -16.86 -4.67
CA MET A 74 2.94 -15.85 -5.70
C MET A 74 3.70 -16.22 -6.98
N PRO A 75 3.22 -15.77 -8.17
CA PRO A 75 3.91 -16.00 -9.42
C PRO A 75 5.35 -15.45 -9.41
N PRO A 76 6.33 -16.19 -9.98
CA PRO A 76 7.74 -15.75 -10.01
C PRO A 76 7.96 -14.40 -10.69
N HIS A 77 7.11 -14.01 -11.62
CA HIS A 77 7.19 -12.71 -12.32
C HIS A 77 7.15 -11.51 -11.39
N LEU A 78 6.63 -11.64 -10.15
CA LEU A 78 6.64 -10.55 -9.18
C LEU A 78 8.05 -10.18 -8.74
N TYR A 79 9.00 -11.12 -8.77
CA TYR A 79 10.41 -10.85 -8.52
C TYR A 79 11.01 -9.92 -9.58
N ASP A 80 10.71 -10.18 -10.85
CA ASP A 80 11.20 -9.36 -11.97
C ASP A 80 10.54 -7.97 -11.95
N LEU A 81 9.23 -7.92 -11.72
CA LEU A 81 8.47 -6.68 -11.67
C LEU A 81 8.99 -5.71 -10.61
N ILE A 82 9.27 -6.20 -9.40
CA ILE A 82 9.75 -5.31 -8.32
C ILE A 82 11.19 -4.84 -8.55
N MET A 83 11.95 -5.52 -9.41
CA MET A 83 13.32 -5.16 -9.78
C MET A 83 13.40 -4.24 -11.01
N GLU A 84 12.25 -3.93 -11.64
CA GLU A 84 12.18 -2.92 -12.69
C GLU A 84 12.75 -1.58 -12.19
N LYS A 85 13.41 -0.86 -13.14
CA LYS A 85 14.01 0.44 -12.82
C LYS A 85 12.98 1.56 -12.73
N ARG A 86 11.93 1.48 -13.56
CA ARG A 86 10.89 2.50 -13.67
C ARG A 86 9.59 1.93 -14.19
N GLY A 87 8.52 2.62 -13.92
CA GLY A 87 7.18 2.32 -14.42
C GLY A 87 6.16 2.27 -13.28
N LEU A 88 4.93 1.96 -13.61
CA LEU A 88 3.82 1.90 -12.68
C LEU A 88 3.34 0.45 -12.52
N ILE A 89 3.21 0.01 -11.28
CA ILE A 89 2.59 -1.27 -10.90
C ILE A 89 1.35 -0.98 -10.08
N LEU A 90 0.18 -1.39 -10.56
CA LEU A 90 -1.08 -1.27 -9.83
C LEU A 90 -1.44 -2.60 -9.17
N VAL A 91 -1.76 -2.57 -7.89
CA VAL A 91 -2.21 -3.74 -7.13
C VAL A 91 -3.67 -3.55 -6.75
N VAL A 92 -4.54 -4.40 -7.29
CA VAL A 92 -5.99 -4.28 -7.13
C VAL A 92 -6.60 -5.52 -6.50
N GLY A 93 -7.78 -5.37 -5.91
CA GLY A 93 -8.51 -6.44 -5.24
C GLY A 93 -9.33 -5.90 -4.08
N ALA A 94 -10.28 -6.68 -3.61
CA ALA A 94 -11.13 -6.34 -2.48
C ALA A 94 -10.32 -6.10 -1.19
N THR A 95 -10.91 -5.41 -0.23
CA THR A 95 -10.32 -5.28 1.12
C THR A 95 -10.09 -6.66 1.73
N GLY A 96 -8.91 -6.86 2.32
CA GLY A 96 -8.53 -8.16 2.89
C GLY A 96 -8.11 -9.21 1.87
N SER A 97 -7.93 -8.86 0.57
CA SER A 97 -7.42 -9.78 -0.45
C SER A 97 -5.90 -10.04 -0.36
N GLY A 98 -5.19 -9.35 0.54
CA GLY A 98 -3.76 -9.54 0.78
C GLY A 98 -2.86 -8.58 -0.01
N LYS A 99 -3.40 -7.51 -0.62
CA LYS A 99 -2.62 -6.49 -1.38
C LYS A 99 -1.40 -6.01 -0.60
N SER A 100 -1.62 -5.48 0.60
CA SER A 100 -0.54 -4.94 1.46
C SER A 100 0.50 -6.00 1.80
N THR A 101 0.09 -7.25 2.03
CA THR A 101 1.02 -8.36 2.30
C THR A 101 1.91 -8.64 1.09
N THR A 102 1.32 -8.71 -0.11
CA THR A 102 2.06 -8.94 -1.36
C THR A 102 3.03 -7.79 -1.64
N MET A 103 2.57 -6.54 -1.54
CA MET A 103 3.41 -5.36 -1.74
C MET A 103 4.57 -5.31 -0.74
N ALA A 104 4.28 -5.58 0.55
CA ALA A 104 5.33 -5.62 1.56
C ALA A 104 6.38 -6.70 1.24
N SER A 105 5.95 -7.89 0.77
CA SER A 105 6.85 -8.96 0.38
C SER A 105 7.70 -8.60 -0.86
N MET A 106 7.12 -7.93 -1.85
CA MET A 106 7.84 -7.42 -3.02
C MET A 106 8.88 -6.37 -2.61
N ILE A 107 8.49 -5.40 -1.79
CA ILE A 107 9.38 -4.36 -1.27
C ILE A 107 10.51 -4.97 -0.44
N ASP A 108 10.21 -5.94 0.43
CA ASP A 108 11.20 -6.61 1.26
C ASP A 108 12.22 -7.38 0.42
N TYR A 109 11.79 -8.00 -0.68
CA TYR A 109 12.67 -8.64 -1.64
C TYR A 109 13.63 -7.63 -2.29
N ARG A 110 13.13 -6.50 -2.83
CA ARG A 110 13.96 -5.44 -3.39
C ARG A 110 14.94 -4.87 -2.36
N ASN A 111 14.45 -4.57 -1.17
CA ASN A 111 15.25 -4.09 -0.04
C ASN A 111 16.37 -5.06 0.38
N SER A 112 16.18 -6.36 0.14
CA SER A 112 17.19 -7.38 0.43
C SER A 112 18.15 -7.64 -0.73
N SER A 113 17.81 -7.20 -1.95
CA SER A 113 18.50 -7.58 -3.18
C SER A 113 19.31 -6.45 -3.82
N THR A 114 18.98 -5.19 -3.55
CA THR A 114 19.66 -4.03 -4.16
C THR A 114 19.77 -2.87 -3.20
N THR A 115 20.84 -2.09 -3.37
CA THR A 115 21.01 -0.81 -2.72
C THR A 115 20.12 0.23 -3.37
N GLY A 116 19.63 1.18 -2.58
CA GLY A 116 18.80 2.28 -3.08
C GLY A 116 17.94 2.90 -1.98
N HIS A 117 17.01 3.75 -2.40
CA HIS A 117 16.07 4.42 -1.52
C HIS A 117 14.64 3.99 -1.86
N ILE A 118 13.93 3.49 -0.88
CA ILE A 118 12.53 3.09 -0.97
C ILE A 118 11.72 4.04 -0.10
N LEU A 119 10.76 4.71 -0.69
CA LEU A 119 9.82 5.58 0.02
C LEU A 119 8.42 4.97 0.00
N THR A 120 7.75 4.93 1.14
CA THR A 120 6.34 4.56 1.21
C THR A 120 5.51 5.69 1.81
N VAL A 121 4.32 5.92 1.25
CA VAL A 121 3.30 6.83 1.79
C VAL A 121 2.03 6.02 1.94
N GLU A 122 1.60 5.80 3.16
CA GLU A 122 0.54 4.82 3.50
C GLU A 122 -0.51 5.41 4.44
N ASP A 123 -1.74 4.90 4.35
CA ASP A 123 -2.84 5.23 5.26
C ASP A 123 -3.64 3.96 5.64
N PRO A 124 -3.23 3.29 6.70
CA PRO A 124 -2.03 3.38 7.52
C PRO A 124 -0.87 2.47 7.06
N ILE A 125 0.29 2.58 7.72
CA ILE A 125 1.37 1.58 7.61
C ILE A 125 0.89 0.24 8.18
N GLU A 126 0.88 -0.82 7.35
CA GLU A 126 0.50 -2.17 7.77
C GLU A 126 1.68 -3.07 8.12
N TYR A 127 2.84 -2.84 7.52
CA TYR A 127 4.09 -3.57 7.74
C TYR A 127 5.26 -2.61 7.97
N VAL A 128 6.06 -2.88 8.99
CA VAL A 128 7.29 -2.12 9.24
C VAL A 128 8.46 -2.77 8.51
N HIS A 129 9.07 -2.02 7.60
CA HIS A 129 10.29 -2.43 6.90
C HIS A 129 11.54 -2.02 7.67
N LYS A 130 12.47 -2.96 7.83
CA LYS A 130 13.81 -2.64 8.32
C LYS A 130 14.70 -2.23 7.16
N HIS A 131 15.63 -1.31 7.38
CA HIS A 131 16.70 -1.07 6.41
C HIS A 131 17.53 -2.35 6.26
N LYS A 132 17.82 -2.74 5.01
CA LYS A 132 18.68 -3.88 4.66
C LYS A 132 19.77 -3.40 3.71
N MET A 133 19.69 -3.76 2.43
CA MET A 133 20.57 -3.18 1.41
C MET A 133 20.09 -1.77 0.99
N SER A 134 18.78 -1.53 1.04
CA SER A 134 18.20 -0.23 0.76
C SER A 134 17.84 0.53 2.05
N VAL A 135 17.78 1.86 1.96
CA VAL A 135 17.15 2.71 2.97
C VAL A 135 15.64 2.70 2.70
N VAL A 136 14.82 2.42 3.72
CA VAL A 136 13.37 2.44 3.61
C VAL A 136 12.80 3.52 4.51
N ASN A 137 12.20 4.53 3.92
CA ASN A 137 11.46 5.58 4.63
C ASN A 137 9.97 5.35 4.45
N GLN A 138 9.26 5.20 5.57
CA GLN A 138 7.81 5.00 5.58
C GLN A 138 7.13 6.21 6.23
N ARG A 139 6.15 6.79 5.55
CA ARG A 139 5.39 7.96 6.01
C ARG A 139 3.92 7.61 6.11
N GLU A 140 3.35 7.78 7.29
CA GLU A 140 1.93 7.53 7.56
C GLU A 140 1.13 8.83 7.46
N ILE A 141 0.02 8.79 6.73
CA ILE A 141 -0.92 9.92 6.64
C ILE A 141 -1.51 10.22 8.02
N GLY A 142 -1.58 11.52 8.36
CA GLY A 142 -2.09 11.98 9.65
C GLY A 142 -1.08 11.90 10.81
N ILE A 143 0.04 11.20 10.63
CA ILE A 143 1.12 11.09 11.63
C ILE A 143 2.40 11.76 11.12
N ASP A 144 2.91 11.32 9.96
CA ASP A 144 4.18 11.78 9.40
C ASP A 144 3.98 12.80 8.27
N THR A 145 2.77 12.87 7.71
CA THR A 145 2.39 13.79 6.64
C THR A 145 0.88 14.08 6.68
N LEU A 146 0.46 15.23 6.17
CA LEU A 146 -0.94 15.65 6.20
C LEU A 146 -1.81 14.98 5.13
N GLY A 147 -1.20 14.34 4.12
CA GLY A 147 -1.94 13.71 3.02
C GLY A 147 -0.99 13.21 1.94
N TYR A 148 -1.57 12.55 0.92
CA TYR A 148 -0.80 12.05 -0.23
C TYR A 148 -0.16 13.18 -1.02
N ALA A 149 -0.92 14.20 -1.42
CA ALA A 149 -0.43 15.30 -2.25
C ALA A 149 0.82 15.99 -1.68
N PRO A 150 0.85 16.48 -0.41
CA PRO A 150 2.06 17.08 0.14
C PRO A 150 3.22 16.08 0.29
N ALA A 151 2.95 14.81 0.59
CA ALA A 151 3.97 13.79 0.69
C ALA A 151 4.62 13.53 -0.68
N LEU A 152 3.82 13.30 -1.72
CA LEU A 152 4.28 12.97 -3.06
C LEU A 152 5.00 14.14 -3.74
N LYS A 153 4.52 15.38 -3.53
CA LYS A 153 5.21 16.57 -4.03
C LYS A 153 6.64 16.70 -3.50
N ASN A 154 6.90 16.28 -2.28
CA ASN A 154 8.24 16.30 -1.69
C ASN A 154 9.06 15.05 -2.05
N ALA A 155 8.42 13.93 -2.33
CA ALA A 155 9.07 12.67 -2.66
C ALA A 155 10.05 12.77 -3.85
N LEU A 156 9.74 13.55 -4.88
CA LEU A 156 10.64 13.80 -6.02
C LEU A 156 11.99 14.39 -5.60
N ARG A 157 12.02 15.15 -4.50
CA ARG A 157 13.26 15.76 -3.97
C ARG A 157 14.10 14.77 -3.16
N GLU A 158 13.48 13.66 -2.76
CA GLU A 158 14.12 12.62 -1.97
C GLU A 158 14.80 11.56 -2.88
N ALA A 159 14.60 11.66 -4.22
CA ALA A 159 15.15 10.80 -5.26
C ALA A 159 15.04 9.29 -4.93
N PRO A 160 13.86 8.76 -4.63
CA PRO A 160 13.69 7.36 -4.32
C PRO A 160 13.75 6.50 -5.59
N ASP A 161 14.33 5.31 -5.50
CA ASP A 161 14.33 4.33 -6.60
C ASP A 161 12.98 3.62 -6.72
N LEU A 162 12.26 3.51 -5.59
CA LEU A 162 10.91 2.93 -5.53
C LEU A 162 10.02 3.79 -4.62
N ILE A 163 8.82 4.06 -5.09
CA ILE A 163 7.78 4.75 -4.33
C ILE A 163 6.56 3.84 -4.21
N LEU A 164 6.10 3.61 -2.97
CA LEU A 164 4.81 3.00 -2.70
C LEU A 164 3.80 4.08 -2.34
N ILE A 165 2.70 4.13 -3.07
CA ILE A 165 1.50 4.90 -2.74
C ILE A 165 0.46 3.93 -2.18
N GLY A 166 0.13 4.05 -0.91
CA GLY A 166 -0.76 3.13 -0.22
C GLY A 166 -2.08 2.94 -0.95
N GLU A 167 -2.67 4.04 -1.41
CA GLU A 167 -3.92 4.02 -2.17
C GLU A 167 -4.05 5.23 -3.10
N ILE A 168 -4.57 5.00 -4.32
CA ILE A 168 -4.97 6.05 -5.26
C ILE A 168 -6.49 6.23 -5.19
N ASN A 169 -6.94 7.40 -4.74
CA ASN A 169 -8.35 7.71 -4.57
C ASN A 169 -8.83 8.91 -5.40
N ASP A 170 -7.90 9.64 -6.02
CA ASP A 170 -8.18 10.87 -6.76
C ASP A 170 -7.25 11.06 -7.96
N ALA A 171 -7.57 12.05 -8.79
CA ALA A 171 -6.80 12.41 -9.97
C ALA A 171 -5.38 12.87 -9.62
N GLU A 172 -5.21 13.70 -8.58
CA GLU A 172 -3.92 14.26 -8.19
C GLU A 172 -2.92 13.17 -7.81
N THR A 173 -3.37 12.20 -7.02
CA THR A 173 -2.54 11.04 -6.62
C THR A 173 -2.22 10.13 -7.82
N MET A 174 -3.17 9.97 -8.77
CA MET A 174 -2.94 9.20 -9.99
C MET A 174 -1.95 9.89 -10.92
N GLU A 175 -2.07 11.20 -11.13
CA GLU A 175 -1.11 11.99 -11.91
C GLU A 175 0.29 11.92 -11.31
N ALA A 176 0.40 12.01 -9.98
CA ALA A 176 1.68 11.85 -9.31
C ALA A 176 2.29 10.47 -9.56
N ALA A 177 1.51 9.39 -9.47
CA ALA A 177 1.98 8.03 -9.73
C ALA A 177 2.51 7.85 -11.17
N VAL A 178 1.81 8.41 -12.15
CA VAL A 178 2.25 8.41 -13.55
C VAL A 178 3.52 9.25 -13.72
N SER A 179 3.56 10.45 -13.14
CA SER A 179 4.72 11.34 -13.21
C SER A 179 5.99 10.70 -12.63
N PHE A 180 5.90 9.97 -11.52
CA PHE A 180 7.02 9.20 -10.99
C PHE A 180 7.53 8.16 -11.99
N ALA A 181 6.61 7.42 -12.63
CA ALA A 181 6.96 6.41 -13.61
C ALA A 181 7.63 7.02 -14.85
N GLU A 182 7.18 8.18 -15.32
CA GLU A 182 7.76 8.93 -16.44
C GLU A 182 9.14 9.47 -16.13
N THR A 183 9.34 9.95 -14.90
CA THR A 183 10.61 10.56 -14.47
C THR A 183 11.67 9.55 -14.03
N GLY A 184 11.44 8.26 -14.26
CA GLY A 184 12.46 7.21 -14.08
C GLY A 184 12.38 6.42 -12.78
N HIS A 185 11.33 6.60 -11.98
CA HIS A 185 11.12 5.88 -10.72
C HIS A 185 10.21 4.66 -10.91
N LEU A 186 10.38 3.64 -10.10
CA LEU A 186 9.38 2.58 -9.99
C LEU A 186 8.31 3.02 -9.00
N CYS A 187 7.05 3.11 -9.45
CA CYS A 187 5.91 3.43 -8.62
C CYS A 187 5.03 2.20 -8.43
N MET A 188 4.71 1.87 -7.20
CA MET A 188 3.69 0.87 -6.85
C MET A 188 2.53 1.57 -6.15
N ALA A 189 1.30 1.19 -6.50
CA ALA A 189 0.13 1.77 -5.85
C ALA A 189 -1.01 0.75 -5.72
N THR A 190 -1.88 0.92 -4.72
CA THR A 190 -3.15 0.20 -4.71
C THR A 190 -4.27 1.02 -5.32
N LEU A 191 -5.24 0.30 -5.85
CA LEU A 191 -6.49 0.86 -6.35
C LEU A 191 -7.65 -0.04 -5.91
N HIS A 192 -8.76 0.55 -5.50
CA HIS A 192 -9.97 -0.19 -5.18
C HIS A 192 -10.71 -0.61 -6.47
N ALA A 193 -10.36 -1.76 -6.98
CA ALA A 193 -11.02 -2.44 -8.10
C ALA A 193 -10.93 -3.95 -7.89
N ASN A 194 -11.83 -4.72 -8.47
CA ASN A 194 -11.85 -6.18 -8.30
C ASN A 194 -11.04 -6.94 -9.36
N ASN A 195 -10.75 -6.29 -10.49
CA ASN A 195 -9.99 -6.84 -11.62
C ASN A 195 -9.32 -5.71 -12.41
N SER A 196 -8.55 -6.08 -13.45
CA SER A 196 -7.82 -5.12 -14.29
C SER A 196 -8.73 -4.18 -15.07
N ASP A 197 -9.87 -4.66 -15.58
CA ASP A 197 -10.78 -3.86 -16.39
C ASP A 197 -11.41 -2.77 -15.53
N GLN A 198 -11.93 -3.15 -14.35
CA GLN A 198 -12.44 -2.19 -13.37
C GLN A 198 -11.37 -1.22 -12.87
N ALA A 199 -10.10 -1.66 -12.82
CA ALA A 199 -9.01 -0.76 -12.46
C ALA A 199 -8.83 0.33 -13.52
N MET A 200 -8.87 -0.02 -14.80
CA MET A 200 -8.77 0.96 -15.89
C MET A 200 -9.97 1.92 -15.92
N GLU A 201 -11.19 1.38 -15.79
CA GLU A 201 -12.39 2.21 -15.67
C GLU A 201 -12.29 3.19 -14.48
N ARG A 202 -11.83 2.70 -13.32
CA ARG A 202 -11.68 3.55 -12.14
C ARG A 202 -10.63 4.64 -12.34
N VAL A 203 -9.50 4.33 -12.96
CA VAL A 203 -8.51 5.34 -13.31
C VAL A 203 -9.12 6.41 -14.21
N LEU A 204 -9.83 6.03 -15.27
CA LEU A 204 -10.48 6.99 -16.16
C LEU A 204 -11.52 7.84 -15.45
N ASN A 205 -12.27 7.26 -14.49
CA ASN A 205 -13.29 7.98 -13.73
C ASN A 205 -12.72 9.07 -12.79
N PHE A 206 -11.42 9.10 -12.53
CA PHE A 206 -10.79 10.22 -11.84
C PHE A 206 -10.67 11.47 -12.71
N PHE A 207 -10.74 11.33 -14.04
CA PHE A 207 -10.45 12.38 -15.00
C PHE A 207 -11.68 12.77 -15.83
N PRO A 208 -11.78 14.02 -16.27
CA PRO A 208 -12.76 14.43 -17.26
C PRO A 208 -12.60 13.65 -18.58
N SER A 209 -13.67 13.46 -19.33
CA SER A 209 -13.68 12.62 -20.55
C SER A 209 -12.74 13.11 -21.66
N ASP A 210 -12.49 14.39 -21.74
CA ASP A 210 -11.55 15.00 -22.71
C ASP A 210 -10.08 14.66 -22.38
N MET A 211 -9.75 14.28 -21.15
CA MET A 211 -8.42 13.84 -20.72
C MET A 211 -8.20 12.33 -20.90
N HIS A 212 -9.23 11.53 -21.13
CA HIS A 212 -9.12 10.06 -21.13
C HIS A 212 -8.08 9.54 -22.12
N ASN A 213 -7.98 10.09 -23.32
CA ASN A 213 -6.99 9.66 -24.32
C ASN A 213 -5.56 9.90 -23.84
N ASN A 214 -5.30 11.04 -23.19
CA ASN A 214 -3.98 11.36 -22.66
C ASN A 214 -3.62 10.42 -21.51
N VAL A 215 -4.58 10.16 -20.60
CA VAL A 215 -4.40 9.22 -19.49
C VAL A 215 -4.08 7.82 -20.00
N LEU A 216 -4.83 7.32 -20.99
CA LEU A 216 -4.59 6.02 -21.60
C LEU A 216 -3.22 5.94 -22.29
N MET A 217 -2.81 7.01 -23.01
CA MET A 217 -1.48 7.07 -23.61
C MET A 217 -0.36 7.00 -22.57
N ASN A 218 -0.49 7.77 -21.50
CA ASN A 218 0.49 7.79 -20.42
C ASN A 218 0.55 6.41 -19.70
N LEU A 219 -0.58 5.77 -19.48
CA LEU A 219 -0.62 4.42 -18.95
C LEU A 219 0.01 3.41 -19.90
N ALA A 220 -0.26 3.48 -21.20
CA ALA A 220 0.32 2.58 -22.19
C ALA A 220 1.86 2.63 -22.21
N LEU A 221 2.46 3.79 -21.92
CA LEU A 221 3.91 3.98 -21.89
C LEU A 221 4.54 3.53 -20.57
N ASN A 222 3.82 3.71 -19.45
CA ASN A 222 4.41 3.62 -18.12
C ASN A 222 3.91 2.42 -17.30
N LEU A 223 2.71 1.89 -17.57
CA LEU A 223 2.15 0.76 -16.83
C LEU A 223 2.93 -0.53 -17.13
N ARG A 224 3.49 -1.14 -16.08
CA ARG A 224 4.21 -2.42 -16.17
C ARG A 224 3.30 -3.60 -15.88
N ALA A 225 2.45 -3.47 -14.87
CA ALA A 225 1.53 -4.53 -14.50
C ALA A 225 0.30 -4.02 -13.75
N VAL A 226 -0.78 -4.76 -13.87
CA VAL A 226 -1.92 -4.72 -12.94
C VAL A 226 -2.02 -6.07 -12.26
N ILE A 227 -1.74 -6.11 -10.96
CA ILE A 227 -1.80 -7.31 -10.13
C ILE A 227 -3.18 -7.38 -9.49
N SER A 228 -4.09 -8.16 -10.07
CA SER A 228 -5.42 -8.40 -9.48
C SER A 228 -5.36 -9.57 -8.51
N GLN A 229 -5.68 -9.33 -7.24
CA GLN A 229 -5.51 -10.33 -6.19
C GLN A 229 -6.82 -10.71 -5.51
N ARG A 230 -7.05 -12.02 -5.40
CA ARG A 230 -8.13 -12.63 -4.61
C ARG A 230 -7.58 -13.71 -3.70
N LEU A 231 -8.18 -13.86 -2.52
CA LEU A 231 -7.90 -14.99 -1.64
C LEU A 231 -9.01 -16.04 -1.78
N VAL A 232 -8.60 -17.28 -1.95
CA VAL A 232 -9.47 -18.47 -1.90
C VAL A 232 -9.15 -19.27 -0.63
N ILE A 233 -10.12 -20.03 -0.15
CA ILE A 233 -9.92 -20.96 0.95
C ILE A 233 -9.37 -22.25 0.37
N ASP A 234 -8.19 -22.66 0.83
CA ASP A 234 -7.58 -23.94 0.43
C ASP A 234 -8.28 -25.13 1.12
N VAL A 235 -7.90 -26.33 0.73
CA VAL A 235 -8.45 -27.59 1.30
C VAL A 235 -8.21 -27.74 2.81
N ASN A 236 -7.30 -26.95 3.39
CA ASN A 236 -6.99 -26.92 4.82
C ASN A 236 -7.70 -25.77 5.54
N GLY A 237 -8.63 -25.07 4.88
CA GLY A 237 -9.35 -23.91 5.45
C GLY A 237 -8.52 -22.64 5.55
N LYS A 238 -7.32 -22.59 4.96
CA LYS A 238 -6.45 -21.39 4.97
C LYS A 238 -6.73 -20.51 3.76
N ARG A 239 -6.74 -19.20 3.97
CA ARG A 239 -6.83 -18.22 2.88
C ARG A 239 -5.49 -18.14 2.15
N ARG A 240 -5.50 -18.35 0.83
CA ARG A 240 -4.32 -18.24 -0.03
C ARG A 240 -4.64 -17.43 -1.28
N PRO A 241 -3.66 -16.73 -1.87
CA PRO A 241 -3.82 -16.16 -3.20
C PRO A 241 -4.17 -17.27 -4.20
N ALA A 242 -5.16 -17.01 -5.05
CA ALA A 242 -5.51 -17.95 -6.12
C ALA A 242 -4.54 -17.73 -7.28
N PRO A 243 -3.73 -18.73 -7.67
CA PRO A 243 -2.95 -18.66 -8.89
C PRO A 243 -3.89 -18.68 -10.11
N ALA A 244 -3.57 -17.85 -11.11
CA ALA A 244 -4.43 -17.66 -12.29
C ALA A 244 -4.67 -18.93 -13.11
N ASP A 245 -3.74 -19.88 -13.05
CA ASP A 245 -3.77 -21.16 -13.77
C ASP A 245 -4.65 -22.24 -13.13
N ARG A 246 -5.07 -22.03 -11.88
CA ARG A 246 -5.89 -23.00 -11.10
C ARG A 246 -7.29 -22.51 -10.77
N MET A 247 -7.75 -21.44 -11.40
CA MET A 247 -9.10 -20.96 -11.18
C MET A 247 -10.12 -21.69 -12.08
N PRO A 248 -11.32 -22.02 -11.55
CA PRO A 248 -12.42 -22.48 -12.37
C PRO A 248 -12.70 -21.51 -13.52
N PRO A 249 -13.07 -21.98 -14.72
CA PRO A 249 -13.23 -21.16 -15.92
C PRO A 249 -14.31 -20.07 -15.80
N ASP A 250 -15.21 -20.20 -14.86
CA ASP A 250 -16.34 -19.32 -14.55
C ASP A 250 -16.03 -18.24 -13.52
N LEU A 251 -14.84 -18.26 -12.89
CA LEU A 251 -14.40 -17.19 -12.02
C LEU A 251 -13.44 -16.23 -12.76
N PRO A 252 -13.58 -14.91 -12.57
CA PRO A 252 -12.66 -13.95 -13.18
C PRO A 252 -11.23 -14.23 -12.75
N ARG A 253 -10.32 -14.35 -13.70
CA ARG A 253 -8.93 -14.77 -13.51
C ARG A 253 -8.22 -13.90 -12.47
N GLY A 254 -7.67 -14.53 -11.44
CA GLY A 254 -7.23 -13.90 -10.19
C GLY A 254 -5.89 -13.17 -10.20
N ILE A 255 -5.05 -13.33 -11.21
CA ILE A 255 -3.84 -12.54 -11.40
C ILE A 255 -3.65 -12.39 -12.90
N LEU A 256 -4.06 -11.26 -13.45
CA LEU A 256 -3.64 -10.85 -14.78
C LEU A 256 -2.41 -9.98 -14.58
N VAL A 257 -1.27 -10.47 -15.04
CA VAL A 257 -0.11 -9.65 -15.35
C VAL A 257 -0.10 -9.53 -16.88
N PRO A 258 -0.77 -8.55 -17.49
CA PRO A 258 -0.46 -8.23 -18.84
C PRO A 258 0.90 -7.53 -18.81
N VAL A 259 1.96 -8.30 -19.04
CA VAL A 259 3.19 -7.73 -19.53
C VAL A 259 2.83 -7.11 -20.88
N VAL A 260 2.74 -5.79 -20.95
CA VAL A 260 2.71 -5.11 -22.24
C VAL A 260 4.03 -5.50 -22.92
N PRO A 261 4.02 -6.26 -24.03
CA PRO A 261 5.25 -6.59 -24.72
C PRO A 261 5.88 -5.26 -25.11
N HIS A 262 7.10 -5.01 -24.67
CA HIS A 262 7.91 -4.01 -25.32
C HIS A 262 7.90 -4.36 -26.80
N LEU A 263 7.31 -3.51 -27.62
CA LEU A 263 7.61 -3.43 -29.03
C LEU A 263 9.14 -3.23 -29.09
N ARG A 264 9.87 -4.33 -29.24
CA ARG A 264 11.26 -4.25 -29.69
C ARG A 264 11.18 -3.60 -31.04
N ALA A 265 11.49 -2.31 -31.09
CA ALA A 265 11.84 -1.69 -32.34
C ALA A 265 12.99 -2.53 -32.92
N GLY A 266 12.71 -3.27 -33.98
CA GLY A 266 13.69 -4.00 -34.71
C GLY A 266 14.71 -2.97 -35.24
N HIS A 267 15.91 -3.09 -34.77
CA HIS A 267 17.08 -2.64 -35.48
C HIS A 267 17.66 -3.89 -36.15
N ASP A 268 17.08 -4.23 -37.28
CA ASP A 268 17.75 -4.99 -38.33
C ASP A 268 17.79 -4.10 -39.55
N ALA A 269 18.94 -3.52 -39.81
CA ALA A 269 19.56 -3.26 -41.11
C ALA A 269 20.97 -2.68 -40.86
#